data_c3cab3c738f55c5f3bf6cbd3f0cac6a4
#
_entry.id   c3cab3c738f55c5f3bf6cbd3f0cac6a4
#
_cell.length_a   1.000
_cell.length_b   1.000
_cell.length_c   1.000
_cell.angle_alpha   90.00
_cell.angle_beta   90.00
_cell.angle_gamma   90.00
#
_symmetry.space_group_name_H-M   'P 1'
#
loop_
_entity.id
_entity.type
_entity.pdbx_description
1 polymer ?
#
loop_
_entity_poly.entity_id
_entity_poly.type
_entity_poly.pdbx_seq_one_letter_code
_entity_poly.pdbx_strand_id
1 'polypeptide(L)'
;MIRQVLLYIFFSHLIFAKGSELSRAKNTHSGNKIRSTFYNYGLVGRWSSEPEDIGGEWPINSGHEYIGDVGHLVGSEFQNLDGQLKKSVTTVYGPRGSEMNQDIHWGWEPLSGYTNPDTPLVAMSHMGPNEDDPDYIHTWPNSWPDTASDPIDPGWPGSWNGYFGKNQKNAEQESYFVMDDYNDAEFNYFPDSLNLERRGMGLECAIRGLQWNHILAEDVLFWLYDIKNISNKNIDKMVFGYIVGTITGGDGDSQDDWADFDKIDDIAFSYDNGTDLESGLGGIGASGWSPVGLAGYAFLESPGNPYDGIDNDGDASFGSGNTITTQMFEPVIFSPGDTVVIIDYTTYERTLIAFPSDSLTITKGNDIFVFKPNQPIEEIARNLFDDNLNGIIDENNGASIEITPGFFEDYYLYIDSESGVGLKYIDYYSGIGSDNLLIDESRLDGVDNDGDWDITKDDVGLDGLAGSNDFGENDGIPTSGVGTDLPGEPNIDKTDIDESDQIGLSSFYYFNFGVGPQMNDDNRLWDEMLPGYFNNSIQNTDADFLFSSGYFPLLREQTERFSIALLFGDNLPDLLRNKQTVQTIYNQNYNFAKAPDLPKVWAFAGDGYVTLYWDD
;
A
#
# COMPACT_ATOMS: atom_id res chain seq x y z
N MET A 1 -47.25 21.08 42.91
CA MET A 1 -45.78 21.16 42.94
C MET A 1 -45.25 20.26 41.82
N ILE A 2 -45.14 20.84 40.62
CA ILE A 2 -44.72 20.13 39.40
C ILE A 2 -43.20 20.27 39.32
N ARG A 3 -42.43 19.18 39.47
CA ARG A 3 -40.99 19.16 39.21
C ARG A 3 -40.78 19.08 37.70
N GLN A 4 -40.28 20.15 37.11
CA GLN A 4 -39.70 20.12 35.78
C GLN A 4 -38.34 19.39 35.86
N VAL A 5 -38.24 18.28 35.17
CA VAL A 5 -36.95 17.61 34.89
C VAL A 5 -36.41 18.27 33.63
N LEU A 6 -35.36 19.08 33.76
CA LEU A 6 -34.57 19.57 32.63
C LEU A 6 -33.68 18.41 32.15
N LEU A 7 -34.03 17.87 30.99
CA LEU A 7 -33.17 16.93 30.24
C LEU A 7 -32.10 17.76 29.53
N TYR A 8 -30.89 17.79 30.06
CA TYR A 8 -29.73 18.28 29.33
C TYR A 8 -29.32 17.22 28.33
N ILE A 9 -29.68 17.42 27.07
CA ILE A 9 -29.12 16.68 25.95
C ILE A 9 -27.72 17.27 25.69
N PHE A 10 -26.68 16.59 26.16
CA PHE A 10 -25.33 16.82 25.71
C PHE A 10 -25.27 16.36 24.23
N PHE A 11 -25.36 17.29 23.29
CA PHE A 11 -24.80 17.09 21.96
C PHE A 11 -23.27 17.13 22.15
N SER A 12 -22.64 15.97 22.33
CA SER A 12 -21.24 15.86 22.02
C SER A 12 -21.12 16.10 20.51
N HIS A 13 -20.65 17.28 20.13
CA HIS A 13 -20.10 17.46 18.80
C HIS A 13 -18.87 16.54 18.78
N LEU A 14 -18.98 15.41 18.11
CA LEU A 14 -17.83 14.68 17.63
C LEU A 14 -17.10 15.65 16.68
N ILE A 15 -16.08 16.32 17.20
CA ILE A 15 -15.13 17.06 16.37
C ILE A 15 -14.30 15.96 15.73
N PHE A 16 -14.66 15.58 14.53
CA PHE A 16 -13.79 14.74 13.70
C PHE A 16 -12.50 15.53 13.48
N ALA A 17 -11.37 14.95 13.86
CA ALA A 17 -10.08 15.48 13.48
C ALA A 17 -10.04 15.54 11.95
N LYS A 18 -9.48 16.61 11.41
CA LYS A 18 -9.29 16.77 9.96
C LYS A 18 -7.84 17.12 9.68
N GLY A 19 -7.34 16.64 8.55
CA GLY A 19 -6.02 16.97 8.05
C GLY A 19 -5.83 18.48 7.83
N SER A 20 -4.63 18.95 8.07
CA SER A 20 -4.31 20.37 7.95
C SER A 20 -2.83 20.61 7.63
N GLU A 21 -2.56 21.51 6.70
CA GLU A 21 -1.21 22.03 6.41
C GLU A 21 -0.49 22.57 7.67
N LEU A 22 -1.24 23.07 8.65
CA LEU A 22 -0.67 23.57 9.90
C LEU A 22 -0.09 22.46 10.80
N SER A 23 -0.43 21.21 10.53
CA SER A 23 0.08 20.05 11.24
C SER A 23 1.25 19.38 10.50
N ARG A 24 1.71 19.93 9.37
CA ARG A 24 2.83 19.38 8.60
C ARG A 24 4.13 19.44 9.40
N ALA A 25 4.84 18.33 9.39
CA ALA A 25 6.12 18.14 10.06
C ALA A 25 7.00 17.21 9.23
N LYS A 26 8.32 17.23 9.49
CA LYS A 26 9.26 16.29 8.88
C LYS A 26 10.16 15.65 9.94
N ASN A 27 10.81 14.56 9.60
CA ASN A 27 11.87 13.95 10.37
C ASN A 27 12.81 13.15 9.45
N THR A 28 13.79 12.44 9.99
CA THR A 28 14.77 11.70 9.21
C THR A 28 14.95 10.30 9.80
N HIS A 29 14.76 9.27 8.99
CA HIS A 29 15.20 7.92 9.28
C HIS A 29 16.72 7.80 9.07
N SER A 30 17.41 7.18 10.02
CA SER A 30 18.89 6.99 10.00
C SER A 30 19.34 5.81 10.86
N GLY A 31 18.46 4.83 11.06
CA GLY A 31 18.67 3.70 11.99
C GLY A 31 19.50 2.56 11.40
N ASN A 32 19.85 2.60 10.12
CA ASN A 32 20.68 1.60 9.46
C ASN A 32 21.61 2.25 8.41
N LYS A 33 21.92 1.58 7.31
CA LYS A 33 22.77 2.15 6.24
C LYS A 33 22.05 3.19 5.38
N ILE A 34 20.73 3.39 5.55
CA ILE A 34 19.95 4.34 4.79
C ILE A 34 19.66 5.56 5.66
N ARG A 35 19.81 6.75 5.09
CA ARG A 35 19.34 7.99 5.70
C ARG A 35 18.43 8.72 4.72
N SER A 36 17.18 9.00 5.15
CA SER A 36 16.20 9.69 4.30
C SER A 36 15.28 10.59 5.12
N THR A 37 15.02 11.79 4.63
CA THR A 37 13.99 12.68 5.14
C THR A 37 12.61 12.13 4.78
N PHE A 38 11.61 12.40 5.62
CA PHE A 38 10.21 12.10 5.36
C PHE A 38 9.28 13.12 6.03
N TYR A 39 8.07 13.24 5.50
CA TYR A 39 7.05 14.17 5.94
C TYR A 39 5.77 13.43 6.38
N ASN A 40 5.05 13.98 7.35
CA ASN A 40 3.82 13.37 7.85
C ASN A 40 2.58 13.55 6.95
N TYR A 41 2.77 14.02 5.73
CA TYR A 41 1.79 13.97 4.66
C TYR A 41 2.20 12.98 3.54
N GLY A 42 3.19 12.11 3.81
CA GLY A 42 3.52 10.93 3.02
C GLY A 42 4.65 11.11 2.01
N LEU A 43 5.26 12.30 1.91
CA LEU A 43 6.44 12.51 1.07
C LEU A 43 7.68 11.91 1.72
N VAL A 44 8.50 11.22 0.94
CA VAL A 44 9.80 10.65 1.35
C VAL A 44 10.89 11.17 0.42
N GLY A 45 12.07 11.46 0.96
CA GLY A 45 13.21 11.95 0.22
C GLY A 45 13.38 13.46 0.32
N ARG A 46 13.96 14.06 -0.74
CA ARG A 46 14.37 15.43 -0.77
C ARG A 46 13.37 16.31 -1.51
N TRP A 47 12.73 17.23 -0.79
CA TRP A 47 11.92 18.24 -1.43
C TRP A 47 12.79 19.32 -2.07
N SER A 48 12.60 19.62 -3.34
CA SER A 48 13.47 20.50 -4.12
C SER A 48 13.63 21.92 -3.57
N SER A 49 12.67 22.40 -2.76
CA SER A 49 12.74 23.70 -2.08
C SER A 49 13.46 23.67 -0.73
N GLU A 50 13.80 22.48 -0.21
CA GLU A 50 14.38 22.26 1.11
C GLU A 50 15.76 21.61 0.95
N PRO A 51 16.82 22.39 0.71
CA PRO A 51 18.14 21.85 0.34
C PRO A 51 18.85 21.07 1.46
N GLU A 52 18.35 21.16 2.70
CA GLU A 52 18.83 20.35 3.84
C GLU A 52 18.18 18.97 3.94
N ASP A 53 17.15 18.69 3.17
CA ASP A 53 16.56 17.36 3.10
C ASP A 53 17.51 16.35 2.48
N ILE A 54 17.36 15.09 2.90
CA ILE A 54 18.23 14.00 2.48
C ILE A 54 17.43 13.04 1.60
N GLY A 55 17.90 12.86 0.39
CA GLY A 55 17.26 12.06 -0.65
C GLY A 55 17.73 10.61 -0.69
N GLY A 56 17.40 9.81 0.33
CA GLY A 56 17.77 8.40 0.34
C GLY A 56 19.27 8.18 0.23
N GLU A 57 20.04 8.74 1.14
CA GLU A 57 21.49 8.54 1.18
C GLU A 57 21.83 7.09 1.53
N TRP A 58 22.62 6.44 0.69
CA TRP A 58 23.11 5.10 0.88
C TRP A 58 24.52 4.91 0.28
N PRO A 59 25.51 4.34 1.00
CA PRO A 59 25.47 4.07 2.44
C PRO A 59 25.47 5.38 3.27
N ILE A 60 24.90 5.32 4.47
CA ILE A 60 24.83 6.47 5.39
C ILE A 60 26.18 7.17 5.58
N ASN A 61 26.21 8.50 5.57
CA ASN A 61 27.39 9.37 5.64
C ASN A 61 28.32 9.33 4.40
N SER A 62 27.89 8.74 3.30
CA SER A 62 28.64 8.77 2.04
C SER A 62 28.46 10.07 1.26
N GLY A 63 27.30 10.73 1.44
CA GLY A 63 26.85 11.82 0.59
C GLY A 63 26.32 11.34 -0.76
N HIS A 64 26.08 10.05 -0.93
CA HIS A 64 25.54 9.45 -2.14
C HIS A 64 24.00 9.36 -2.01
N GLU A 65 23.29 10.19 -2.74
CA GLU A 65 21.82 10.24 -2.76
C GLU A 65 21.26 9.57 -4.02
N TYR A 66 20.07 8.97 -3.91
CA TYR A 66 19.45 8.16 -4.95
C TYR A 66 18.02 8.57 -5.26
N ILE A 67 17.31 9.21 -4.32
CA ILE A 67 15.90 9.59 -4.46
C ILE A 67 15.73 11.09 -4.29
N GLY A 68 15.11 11.72 -5.26
CA GLY A 68 14.68 13.11 -5.17
C GLY A 68 13.50 13.19 -4.23
N ASP A 69 12.33 12.87 -4.74
CA ASP A 69 11.11 12.81 -3.96
C ASP A 69 10.28 11.59 -4.36
N VAL A 70 9.69 10.97 -3.35
CA VAL A 70 8.81 9.82 -3.52
C VAL A 70 7.49 10.10 -2.82
N GLY A 71 6.39 9.92 -3.55
CA GLY A 71 5.05 10.14 -3.03
C GLY A 71 4.11 9.01 -3.40
N HIS A 72 3.27 8.60 -2.45
CA HIS A 72 2.19 7.67 -2.76
C HIS A 72 1.00 8.40 -3.36
N LEU A 73 0.28 7.69 -4.20
CA LEU A 73 -0.93 8.10 -4.89
C LEU A 73 -2.04 7.11 -4.56
N VAL A 74 -3.26 7.61 -4.32
CA VAL A 74 -4.42 6.73 -4.18
C VAL A 74 -5.50 7.21 -5.13
N GLY A 75 -5.81 6.37 -6.10
CA GLY A 75 -6.80 6.67 -7.13
C GLY A 75 -8.09 5.89 -6.96
N SER A 76 -9.21 6.50 -7.38
CA SER A 76 -10.50 5.83 -7.46
C SER A 76 -11.40 6.41 -8.54
N GLU A 77 -12.35 5.60 -9.04
CA GLU A 77 -13.45 6.06 -9.89
C GLU A 77 -14.74 6.22 -9.09
N PHE A 78 -15.50 7.27 -9.37
CA PHE A 78 -16.78 7.53 -8.70
C PHE A 78 -17.72 8.37 -9.57
N GLN A 79 -19.00 8.37 -9.23
CA GLN A 79 -19.97 9.28 -9.84
C GLN A 79 -20.13 10.53 -8.97
N ASN A 80 -19.90 11.72 -9.56
CA ASN A 80 -20.15 12.98 -8.88
C ASN A 80 -21.67 13.25 -8.74
N LEU A 81 -22.06 14.35 -8.08
CA LEU A 81 -23.46 14.70 -7.88
C LEU A 81 -24.25 14.94 -9.18
N ASP A 82 -23.58 15.22 -10.29
CA ASP A 82 -24.18 15.40 -11.59
C ASP A 82 -24.33 14.07 -12.36
N GLY A 83 -23.96 12.94 -11.75
CA GLY A 83 -23.98 11.61 -12.34
C GLY A 83 -22.89 11.36 -13.37
N GLN A 84 -21.85 12.20 -13.39
CA GLN A 84 -20.69 12.02 -14.28
C GLN A 84 -19.65 11.14 -13.59
N LEU A 85 -19.12 10.17 -14.34
CA LEU A 85 -17.97 9.38 -13.91
C LEU A 85 -16.75 10.31 -13.84
N LYS A 86 -16.08 10.28 -12.71
CA LYS A 86 -14.87 11.03 -12.40
C LYS A 86 -13.79 10.07 -11.91
N LYS A 87 -12.55 10.46 -12.10
CA LYS A 87 -11.36 9.84 -11.55
C LYS A 87 -10.76 10.82 -10.57
N SER A 88 -10.41 10.37 -9.39
CA SER A 88 -9.70 11.18 -8.39
C SER A 88 -8.42 10.46 -8.00
N VAL A 89 -7.31 11.18 -7.97
CA VAL A 89 -6.01 10.67 -7.54
C VAL A 89 -5.45 11.60 -6.46
N THR A 90 -5.66 11.24 -5.22
CA THR A 90 -5.13 11.99 -4.07
C THR A 90 -3.63 11.81 -3.97
N THR A 91 -2.88 12.91 -3.89
CA THR A 91 -1.41 12.93 -3.90
C THR A 91 -0.81 13.60 -2.67
N VAL A 92 0.48 13.40 -2.45
CA VAL A 92 1.27 14.08 -1.39
C VAL A 92 1.74 15.49 -1.80
N TYR A 93 1.63 15.85 -3.06
CA TYR A 93 2.23 17.08 -3.61
C TYR A 93 1.37 18.33 -3.44
N GLY A 94 0.16 18.19 -2.91
CA GLY A 94 -0.76 19.27 -2.64
C GLY A 94 -1.03 20.15 -3.86
N PRO A 95 -1.50 19.60 -4.98
CA PRO A 95 -1.78 20.38 -6.18
C PRO A 95 -2.92 21.37 -5.95
N ARG A 96 -3.13 22.27 -6.93
CA ARG A 96 -4.18 23.29 -6.88
C ARG A 96 -5.09 23.17 -8.09
N GLY A 97 -6.34 23.47 -7.86
CA GLY A 97 -7.37 23.50 -8.87
C GLY A 97 -8.55 22.60 -8.52
N SER A 98 -9.71 22.97 -8.97
CA SER A 98 -10.92 22.16 -8.84
C SER A 98 -11.91 22.53 -9.93
N GLU A 99 -12.95 21.72 -10.11
CA GLU A 99 -14.08 22.07 -10.98
C GLU A 99 -14.78 23.37 -10.54
N MET A 100 -14.72 23.67 -9.24
CA MET A 100 -15.43 24.80 -8.63
C MET A 100 -14.53 26.01 -8.38
N ASN A 101 -13.26 25.81 -8.09
CA ASN A 101 -12.32 26.88 -7.74
C ASN A 101 -10.87 26.48 -8.05
N GLN A 102 -10.18 27.24 -8.88
CA GLN A 102 -8.81 27.01 -9.29
C GLN A 102 -7.76 27.28 -8.19
N ASP A 103 -8.17 27.93 -7.10
CA ASP A 103 -7.28 28.27 -5.99
C ASP A 103 -7.36 27.23 -4.83
N ILE A 104 -8.20 26.22 -4.94
CA ILE A 104 -8.29 25.15 -3.93
C ILE A 104 -7.00 24.32 -3.96
N HIS A 105 -6.44 24.14 -2.77
CA HIS A 105 -5.33 23.25 -2.49
C HIS A 105 -5.88 21.94 -1.95
N TRP A 106 -5.47 20.82 -2.48
CA TRP A 106 -5.97 19.51 -2.11
C TRP A 106 -4.85 18.46 -2.07
N GLY A 107 -5.11 17.29 -1.54
CA GLY A 107 -4.16 16.20 -1.34
C GLY A 107 -4.17 15.69 0.09
N TRP A 108 -3.23 14.86 0.41
CA TRP A 108 -3.06 14.31 1.75
C TRP A 108 -2.61 15.37 2.75
N GLU A 109 -3.30 15.46 3.89
CA GLU A 109 -2.94 16.35 4.97
C GLU A 109 -2.87 15.62 6.31
N PRO A 110 -1.84 15.90 7.14
CA PRO A 110 -1.67 15.20 8.40
C PRO A 110 -2.74 15.58 9.42
N LEU A 111 -3.23 14.57 10.13
CA LEU A 111 -4.11 14.74 11.28
C LEU A 111 -3.34 15.34 12.46
N SER A 112 -3.99 16.24 13.20
CA SER A 112 -3.45 16.77 14.44
C SER A 112 -3.48 15.71 15.57
N GLY A 113 -2.53 15.80 16.49
CA GLY A 113 -2.49 14.92 17.68
C GLY A 113 -1.58 13.71 17.54
N TYR A 114 -0.90 13.52 16.40
CA TYR A 114 0.09 12.46 16.19
C TYR A 114 1.54 12.94 16.35
N THR A 115 1.75 14.19 16.72
CA THR A 115 3.06 14.79 16.99
C THR A 115 3.03 15.58 18.29
N ASN A 116 4.19 15.81 18.89
CA ASN A 116 4.30 16.73 20.01
C ASN A 116 3.97 18.16 19.53
N PRO A 117 3.01 18.88 20.14
CA PRO A 117 2.63 20.22 19.70
C PRO A 117 3.74 21.27 19.88
N ASP A 118 4.76 20.98 20.71
CA ASP A 118 5.87 21.89 21.00
C ASP A 118 7.07 21.68 20.07
N THR A 119 7.00 20.71 19.16
CA THR A 119 8.08 20.42 18.19
C THR A 119 7.54 20.16 16.78
N PRO A 120 8.13 20.73 15.72
CA PRO A 120 7.72 20.52 14.33
C PRO A 120 8.31 19.23 13.72
N LEU A 121 8.50 18.17 14.52
CA LEU A 121 9.07 16.91 14.10
C LEU A 121 8.03 15.78 14.15
N VAL A 122 8.04 14.91 13.16
CA VAL A 122 7.21 13.70 13.16
C VAL A 122 7.64 12.77 14.30
N ALA A 123 6.67 12.10 14.90
CA ALA A 123 6.93 11.19 16.03
C ALA A 123 7.78 9.98 15.61
N MET A 124 8.81 9.71 16.41
CA MET A 124 9.70 8.56 16.23
C MET A 124 9.93 7.81 17.55
N SER A 125 10.01 6.48 17.47
CA SER A 125 10.07 5.59 18.64
C SER A 125 11.24 5.87 19.59
N HIS A 126 12.40 6.26 19.06
CA HIS A 126 13.62 6.56 19.84
C HIS A 126 13.66 8.00 20.39
N MET A 127 12.71 8.88 19.98
CA MET A 127 12.64 10.28 20.37
C MET A 127 11.49 10.55 21.35
N GLY A 128 11.28 9.65 22.29
CA GLY A 128 10.27 9.77 23.33
C GLY A 128 10.70 10.65 24.52
N PRO A 129 9.81 10.88 25.51
CA PRO A 129 10.13 11.60 26.73
C PRO A 129 11.35 11.03 27.43
N ASN A 130 12.20 11.91 27.99
CA ASN A 130 13.40 11.52 28.75
C ASN A 130 13.26 11.99 30.20
N GLU A 131 13.08 11.06 31.13
CA GLU A 131 12.94 11.36 32.56
C GLU A 131 14.21 11.95 33.18
N ASP A 132 15.37 11.63 32.61
CA ASP A 132 16.68 12.11 33.08
C ASP A 132 17.00 13.55 32.59
N ASP A 133 16.31 14.01 31.54
CA ASP A 133 16.44 15.36 30.99
C ASP A 133 15.04 15.95 30.70
N PRO A 134 14.41 16.62 31.64
CA PRO A 134 13.08 17.22 31.47
C PRO A 134 13.02 18.33 30.41
N ASP A 135 14.14 18.89 30.01
CA ASP A 135 14.24 19.92 28.97
C ASP A 135 14.45 19.29 27.56
N TYR A 136 14.56 17.95 27.50
CA TYR A 136 14.68 17.23 26.23
C TYR A 136 13.40 17.37 25.40
N ILE A 137 13.55 17.86 24.17
CA ILE A 137 12.42 18.00 23.24
C ILE A 137 12.16 16.64 22.61
N HIS A 138 11.03 16.02 22.99
CA HIS A 138 10.59 14.76 22.42
C HIS A 138 9.53 14.97 21.33
N THR A 139 9.33 13.94 20.47
CA THR A 139 8.43 14.01 19.31
C THR A 139 7.06 13.38 19.54
N TRP A 140 6.88 12.62 20.65
CA TRP A 140 5.63 11.92 20.91
C TRP A 140 4.51 12.88 21.31
N PRO A 141 3.26 12.64 20.85
CA PRO A 141 2.11 13.40 21.31
C PRO A 141 1.85 13.17 22.81
N ASN A 142 1.06 14.06 23.40
CA ASN A 142 0.62 13.88 24.78
C ASN A 142 -0.32 12.68 24.95
N SER A 143 -1.00 12.29 23.88
CA SER A 143 -1.96 11.19 23.81
C SER A 143 -2.17 10.83 22.34
N TRP A 144 -2.19 9.54 22.02
CA TRP A 144 -2.43 9.05 20.67
C TRP A 144 -3.95 9.00 20.40
N PRO A 145 -4.46 9.65 19.35
CA PRO A 145 -5.90 9.72 19.08
C PRO A 145 -6.55 8.37 18.81
N ASP A 146 -5.87 7.49 18.07
CA ASP A 146 -6.32 6.16 17.67
C ASP A 146 -6.41 5.16 18.82
N THR A 147 -5.68 5.38 19.91
CA THR A 147 -5.74 4.55 21.12
C THR A 147 -6.60 5.15 22.24
N ALA A 148 -7.38 6.18 21.94
CA ALA A 148 -8.22 6.87 22.93
C ALA A 148 -9.35 5.97 23.49
N SER A 149 -9.71 4.90 22.79
CA SER A 149 -10.71 3.92 23.20
C SER A 149 -10.18 2.88 24.20
N ASP A 150 -8.86 2.79 24.42
CA ASP A 150 -8.29 1.87 25.41
C ASP A 150 -8.92 2.12 26.80
N PRO A 151 -9.60 1.10 27.38
CA PRO A 151 -10.34 1.27 28.63
C PRO A 151 -9.43 1.36 29.88
N ILE A 152 -8.16 0.93 29.75
CA ILE A 152 -7.19 0.88 30.86
C ILE A 152 -6.31 2.12 30.86
N ASP A 153 -5.81 2.51 29.68
CA ASP A 153 -4.90 3.65 29.53
C ASP A 153 -5.23 4.46 28.26
N PRO A 154 -6.33 5.22 28.27
CA PRO A 154 -6.81 5.95 27.10
C PRO A 154 -5.76 6.87 26.50
N GLY A 155 -5.43 6.63 25.22
CA GLY A 155 -4.48 7.43 24.46
C GLY A 155 -3.01 7.16 24.77
N TRP A 156 -2.68 6.18 25.58
CA TRP A 156 -1.31 5.71 25.91
C TRP A 156 -0.31 6.85 26.23
N PRO A 157 -0.62 7.75 27.17
CA PRO A 157 0.22 8.90 27.44
C PRO A 157 1.62 8.49 27.92
N GLY A 158 2.67 9.03 27.27
CA GLY A 158 4.05 8.70 27.59
C GLY A 158 4.54 7.33 27.11
N SER A 159 3.71 6.58 26.37
CA SER A 159 4.07 5.32 25.75
C SER A 159 4.17 5.46 24.23
N TRP A 160 5.04 4.68 23.59
CA TRP A 160 5.10 4.60 22.13
C TRP A 160 3.89 3.81 21.58
N ASN A 161 3.30 4.32 20.50
CA ASN A 161 2.29 3.60 19.74
C ASN A 161 3.01 2.73 18.70
N GLY A 162 3.51 1.57 19.15
CA GLY A 162 4.36 0.69 18.34
C GLY A 162 3.56 -0.27 17.48
N TYR A 163 4.17 -0.69 16.37
CA TYR A 163 3.60 -1.70 15.47
C TYR A 163 3.22 -3.00 16.21
N PHE A 164 4.04 -3.41 17.16
CA PHE A 164 3.82 -4.61 17.97
C PHE A 164 3.02 -4.34 19.27
N GLY A 165 2.42 -3.17 19.40
CA GLY A 165 1.62 -2.79 20.54
C GLY A 165 2.25 -1.71 21.42
N LYS A 166 1.56 -1.41 22.51
CA LYS A 166 1.91 -0.33 23.44
C LYS A 166 3.33 -0.43 23.96
N ASN A 167 4.09 0.62 23.73
CA ASN A 167 5.49 0.76 24.15
C ASN A 167 6.44 -0.35 23.64
N GLN A 168 6.02 -1.10 22.62
CA GLN A 168 6.89 -2.08 21.94
C GLN A 168 7.74 -1.35 20.90
N LYS A 169 9.06 -1.51 20.98
CA LYS A 169 10.06 -0.90 20.10
C LYS A 169 10.96 -2.00 19.55
N ASN A 170 10.47 -2.70 18.52
CA ASN A 170 11.21 -3.80 17.93
C ASN A 170 12.24 -3.32 16.90
N ALA A 171 11.94 -2.27 16.17
CA ALA A 171 12.86 -1.62 15.24
C ALA A 171 13.80 -0.63 15.96
N GLU A 172 14.99 -0.39 15.43
CA GLU A 172 15.89 0.68 15.88
C GLU A 172 15.22 2.05 15.74
N GLN A 173 14.53 2.25 14.63
CA GLN A 173 13.72 3.44 14.41
C GLN A 173 12.37 3.07 13.82
N GLU A 174 11.32 3.59 14.42
CA GLU A 174 9.97 3.52 13.94
C GLU A 174 9.38 4.93 13.93
N SER A 175 8.71 5.32 12.84
CA SER A 175 7.90 6.53 12.74
C SER A 175 6.43 6.17 12.65
N TYR A 176 5.55 7.06 13.12
CA TYR A 176 4.10 6.88 13.00
C TYR A 176 3.38 8.20 12.87
N PHE A 177 2.46 8.28 11.90
CA PHE A 177 1.59 9.42 11.67
C PHE A 177 0.36 9.00 10.87
N VAL A 178 -0.69 9.83 10.95
CA VAL A 178 -1.96 9.60 10.23
C VAL A 178 -2.32 10.86 9.45
N MET A 179 -2.89 10.69 8.28
CA MET A 179 -3.35 11.74 7.40
C MET A 179 -4.70 11.40 6.77
N ASP A 180 -5.37 12.37 6.19
CA ASP A 180 -6.63 12.17 5.48
C ASP A 180 -6.72 13.04 4.22
N ASP A 181 -7.74 12.77 3.40
CA ASP A 181 -8.10 13.52 2.20
C ASP A 181 -9.24 14.54 2.45
N TYR A 182 -9.48 14.92 3.71
CA TYR A 182 -10.64 15.71 4.12
C TYR A 182 -10.83 17.00 3.33
N ASN A 183 -9.75 17.68 2.97
CA ASN A 183 -9.77 18.97 2.31
C ASN A 183 -9.77 18.86 0.77
N ASP A 184 -9.73 17.68 0.22
CA ASP A 184 -9.73 17.45 -1.23
C ASP A 184 -11.09 17.82 -1.85
N ALA A 185 -11.25 19.12 -2.11
CA ALA A 185 -12.48 19.70 -2.66
C ALA A 185 -12.44 19.87 -4.19
N GLU A 186 -11.63 19.06 -4.87
CA GLU A 186 -11.45 19.15 -6.31
C GLU A 186 -12.76 18.92 -7.06
N PHE A 187 -13.51 17.88 -6.68
CA PHE A 187 -14.75 17.49 -7.34
C PHE A 187 -16.00 17.85 -6.53
N ASN A 188 -17.13 17.99 -7.22
CA ASN A 188 -18.45 18.13 -6.60
C ASN A 188 -18.95 16.76 -6.12
N TYR A 189 -18.32 16.26 -5.06
CA TYR A 189 -18.58 14.96 -4.45
C TYR A 189 -18.53 15.08 -2.92
N PHE A 190 -19.33 14.27 -2.24
CA PHE A 190 -19.39 14.17 -0.80
C PHE A 190 -19.32 12.69 -0.39
N PRO A 191 -18.23 12.25 0.21
CA PRO A 191 -18.07 10.85 0.63
C PRO A 191 -19.01 10.49 1.78
N ASP A 192 -19.36 11.46 2.62
CA ASP A 192 -20.28 11.28 3.74
C ASP A 192 -21.50 12.21 3.60
N SER A 193 -22.69 11.61 3.43
CA SER A 193 -23.94 12.34 3.34
C SER A 193 -24.37 13.04 4.64
N LEU A 194 -23.79 12.67 5.77
CA LEU A 194 -24.04 13.25 7.09
C LEU A 194 -23.05 14.36 7.45
N ASN A 195 -21.88 14.40 6.79
CA ASN A 195 -20.87 15.42 6.97
C ASN A 195 -20.48 16.06 5.63
N LEU A 196 -21.20 17.09 5.22
CA LEU A 196 -20.97 17.78 3.95
C LEU A 196 -19.73 18.69 3.95
N GLU A 197 -19.03 18.83 5.08
CA GLU A 197 -17.74 19.52 5.13
C GLU A 197 -16.61 18.60 4.70
N ARG A 198 -16.76 17.27 4.85
CA ARG A 198 -15.79 16.30 4.37
C ARG A 198 -15.83 16.23 2.86
N ARG A 199 -14.66 16.36 2.27
CA ARG A 199 -14.45 16.25 0.83
C ARG A 199 -13.55 15.05 0.54
N GLY A 200 -12.96 14.96 -0.63
CA GLY A 200 -12.18 13.81 -1.08
C GLY A 200 -13.03 12.55 -1.24
N MET A 201 -12.41 11.41 -1.21
CA MET A 201 -13.06 10.09 -1.25
C MET A 201 -13.48 9.59 0.13
N GLY A 202 -13.04 10.25 1.19
CA GLY A 202 -13.25 9.85 2.59
C GLY A 202 -12.27 8.78 3.01
N LEU A 203 -11.01 9.01 2.71
CA LEU A 203 -9.91 8.12 3.05
C LEU A 203 -9.12 8.67 4.23
N GLU A 204 -8.66 7.76 5.07
CA GLU A 204 -7.66 7.99 6.11
C GLU A 204 -6.49 7.05 5.84
N CYS A 205 -5.26 7.53 5.97
CA CYS A 205 -4.07 6.72 5.77
C CYS A 205 -3.15 6.83 6.98
N ALA A 206 -2.94 5.71 7.69
CA ALA A 206 -1.92 5.61 8.72
C ALA A 206 -0.63 5.08 8.12
N ILE A 207 0.49 5.76 8.42
CA ILE A 207 1.79 5.39 7.86
C ILE A 207 2.79 5.09 8.98
N ARG A 208 3.52 3.98 8.80
CA ARG A 208 4.69 3.63 9.62
C ARG A 208 5.92 3.47 8.76
N GLY A 209 7.04 4.06 9.21
CA GLY A 209 8.36 3.75 8.69
C GLY A 209 9.12 2.90 9.69
N LEU A 210 9.78 1.82 9.24
CA LEU A 210 10.52 0.90 10.10
C LEU A 210 11.95 0.69 9.57
N GLN A 211 12.94 0.78 10.44
CA GLN A 211 14.33 0.48 10.13
C GLN A 211 14.97 -0.42 11.20
N TRP A 212 15.73 -1.42 10.75
CA TRP A 212 16.54 -2.29 11.60
C TRP A 212 18.01 -2.22 11.21
N ASN A 213 18.88 -2.08 12.21
CA ASN A 213 20.32 -2.22 12.03
C ASN A 213 20.75 -3.70 12.15
N HIS A 214 20.15 -4.53 11.31
CA HIS A 214 20.43 -5.95 11.23
C HIS A 214 20.94 -6.28 9.83
N ILE A 215 21.94 -7.16 9.70
CA ILE A 215 22.61 -7.47 8.42
C ILE A 215 21.65 -7.90 7.29
N LEU A 216 20.49 -8.44 7.62
CA LEU A 216 19.45 -8.83 6.65
C LEU A 216 18.51 -7.69 6.27
N ALA A 217 18.55 -6.55 6.96
CA ALA A 217 17.65 -5.41 6.77
C ALA A 217 18.39 -4.05 6.80
N GLU A 218 19.73 -4.04 6.81
CA GLU A 218 20.50 -2.80 6.94
C GLU A 218 20.46 -1.91 5.68
N ASP A 219 20.06 -2.48 4.54
CA ASP A 219 19.94 -1.80 3.25
C ASP A 219 18.46 -1.56 2.86
N VAL A 220 17.54 -1.56 3.85
CA VAL A 220 16.10 -1.42 3.65
C VAL A 220 15.46 -0.43 4.62
N LEU A 221 14.50 0.35 4.12
CA LEU A 221 13.53 1.13 4.89
C LEU A 221 12.13 0.67 4.50
N PHE A 222 11.37 0.15 5.45
CA PHE A 222 10.01 -0.32 5.24
C PHE A 222 9.01 0.81 5.45
N TRP A 223 8.02 0.91 4.56
CA TRP A 223 6.88 1.81 4.66
C TRP A 223 5.58 1.01 4.61
N LEU A 224 4.78 1.11 5.66
CA LEU A 224 3.47 0.48 5.79
C LEU A 224 2.40 1.56 5.67
N TYR A 225 1.43 1.33 4.81
CA TYR A 225 0.30 2.23 4.54
C TYR A 225 -1.00 1.49 4.85
N ASP A 226 -1.67 1.84 5.95
CA ASP A 226 -3.01 1.36 6.27
C ASP A 226 -4.02 2.38 5.72
N ILE A 227 -4.69 2.04 4.62
CA ILE A 227 -5.66 2.90 3.95
C ILE A 227 -7.06 2.48 4.37
N LYS A 228 -7.76 3.36 5.06
CA LYS A 228 -9.09 3.13 5.60
C LYS A 228 -10.15 3.94 4.87
N ASN A 229 -11.23 3.29 4.51
CA ASN A 229 -12.43 3.97 4.01
C ASN A 229 -13.31 4.44 5.18
N ILE A 230 -13.23 5.74 5.49
CA ILE A 230 -14.03 6.39 6.53
C ILE A 230 -15.25 7.12 5.97
N SER A 231 -15.59 6.83 4.70
CA SER A 231 -16.83 7.31 4.07
C SER A 231 -18.02 6.44 4.46
N ASN A 232 -19.21 6.82 4.01
CA ASN A 232 -20.40 5.98 4.15
C ASN A 232 -20.75 5.21 2.85
N LYS A 233 -19.78 5.04 1.95
CA LYS A 233 -19.92 4.38 0.65
C LYS A 233 -18.85 3.34 0.46
N ASN A 234 -19.16 2.28 -0.27
CA ASN A 234 -18.15 1.38 -0.79
C ASN A 234 -17.44 2.03 -1.99
N ILE A 235 -16.18 1.71 -2.16
CA ILE A 235 -15.37 2.10 -3.31
C ILE A 235 -14.98 0.78 -4.00
N ASP A 236 -15.58 0.52 -5.17
CA ASP A 236 -15.43 -0.77 -5.84
C ASP A 236 -14.12 -0.86 -6.64
N LYS A 237 -13.48 0.28 -6.91
CA LYS A 237 -12.33 0.35 -7.82
C LYS A 237 -11.32 1.37 -7.34
N MET A 238 -10.26 0.88 -6.75
CA MET A 238 -9.14 1.68 -6.27
C MET A 238 -7.82 1.21 -6.87
N VAL A 239 -6.85 2.10 -6.88
CA VAL A 239 -5.47 1.84 -7.23
C VAL A 239 -4.57 2.57 -6.25
N PHE A 240 -3.50 1.92 -5.83
CA PHE A 240 -2.42 2.52 -5.06
C PHE A 240 -1.20 2.66 -5.96
N GLY A 241 -0.57 3.81 -6.00
CA GLY A 241 0.62 4.07 -6.80
C GLY A 241 1.71 4.79 -6.05
N TYR A 242 2.89 4.72 -6.60
CA TYR A 242 4.06 5.49 -6.20
C TYR A 242 4.59 6.27 -7.38
N ILE A 243 4.84 7.56 -7.17
CA ILE A 243 5.62 8.36 -8.10
C ILE A 243 6.99 8.61 -7.50
N VAL A 244 8.02 8.44 -8.30
CA VAL A 244 9.42 8.50 -7.89
C VAL A 244 10.16 9.50 -8.77
N GLY A 245 10.66 10.55 -8.15
CA GLY A 245 11.64 11.44 -8.74
C GLY A 245 13.05 10.90 -8.49
N THR A 246 13.74 10.49 -9.55
CA THR A 246 15.07 9.89 -9.42
C THR A 246 16.18 10.93 -9.30
N ILE A 247 17.17 10.66 -8.46
CA ILE A 247 18.47 11.31 -8.45
C ILE A 247 19.58 10.27 -8.24
N THR A 248 19.45 9.13 -8.91
CA THR A 248 20.41 8.02 -8.77
C THR A 248 21.78 8.47 -9.29
N GLY A 249 22.77 8.54 -8.41
CA GLY A 249 24.03 9.20 -8.74
C GLY A 249 24.20 10.54 -8.03
N GLY A 250 23.14 11.08 -7.42
CA GLY A 250 23.15 12.29 -6.62
C GLY A 250 22.64 13.54 -7.33
N ASP A 251 22.35 14.58 -6.56
CA ASP A 251 21.90 15.87 -7.06
C ASP A 251 22.93 16.48 -8.04
N GLY A 252 22.48 16.73 -9.25
CA GLY A 252 23.30 17.23 -10.36
C GLY A 252 23.73 16.17 -11.37
N ASP A 253 23.29 14.93 -11.22
CA ASP A 253 23.49 13.81 -12.13
C ASP A 253 22.17 13.19 -12.63
N SER A 254 21.04 13.65 -12.16
CA SER A 254 19.69 13.15 -12.42
C SER A 254 19.22 13.20 -13.89
N GLN A 255 20.01 13.77 -14.80
CA GLN A 255 19.55 14.05 -16.18
C GLN A 255 19.66 12.86 -17.13
N ASP A 256 20.16 11.75 -16.70
CA ASP A 256 20.34 10.54 -17.49
C ASP A 256 20.00 9.25 -16.73
N ASP A 257 19.26 9.36 -15.64
CA ASP A 257 18.74 8.24 -14.87
C ASP A 257 17.82 7.33 -15.68
N TRP A 258 17.87 6.07 -15.37
CA TRP A 258 17.02 5.05 -15.95
C TRP A 258 16.20 4.37 -14.87
N ALA A 259 15.04 3.83 -15.27
CA ALA A 259 14.24 3.00 -14.40
C ALA A 259 13.70 1.78 -15.16
N ASP A 260 13.47 0.71 -14.42
CA ASP A 260 12.93 -0.54 -14.93
C ASP A 260 12.13 -1.25 -13.83
N PHE A 261 11.55 -2.39 -14.14
CA PHE A 261 10.72 -3.15 -13.23
C PHE A 261 10.90 -4.66 -13.40
N ASP A 262 10.59 -5.41 -12.34
CA ASP A 262 10.44 -6.86 -12.38
C ASP A 262 9.07 -7.22 -11.77
N LYS A 263 8.19 -7.79 -12.61
CA LYS A 263 6.84 -8.22 -12.20
C LYS A 263 6.83 -9.46 -11.31
N ILE A 264 7.87 -10.30 -11.41
CA ILE A 264 7.95 -11.55 -10.64
C ILE A 264 8.34 -11.25 -9.20
N ASP A 265 9.25 -10.28 -9.02
CA ASP A 265 9.68 -9.82 -7.73
C ASP A 265 8.91 -8.56 -7.25
N ASP A 266 7.87 -8.11 -7.95
CA ASP A 266 7.04 -6.94 -7.63
C ASP A 266 7.83 -5.68 -7.28
N ILE A 267 8.88 -5.42 -8.05
CA ILE A 267 9.82 -4.33 -7.80
C ILE A 267 9.94 -3.38 -9.01
N ALA A 268 9.91 -2.08 -8.74
CA ALA A 268 10.38 -1.04 -9.65
C ALA A 268 11.72 -0.47 -9.11
N PHE A 269 12.65 -0.12 -9.98
CA PHE A 269 13.97 0.36 -9.55
C PHE A 269 14.58 1.38 -10.50
N SER A 270 15.46 2.22 -9.96
CA SER A 270 16.25 3.20 -10.72
C SER A 270 17.75 2.89 -10.65
N TYR A 271 18.46 3.31 -11.70
CA TYR A 271 19.90 3.17 -11.84
C TYR A 271 20.49 4.26 -12.74
N ASP A 272 21.74 4.59 -12.55
CA ASP A 272 22.46 5.59 -13.33
C ASP A 272 22.83 5.06 -14.73
N ASN A 273 22.83 5.95 -15.72
CA ASN A 273 23.21 5.64 -17.10
C ASN A 273 24.61 5.01 -17.18
N GLY A 274 24.69 3.99 -18.00
CA GLY A 274 25.93 3.24 -18.22
C GLY A 274 26.24 2.19 -17.14
N THR A 275 25.39 2.05 -16.10
CA THR A 275 25.49 0.96 -15.15
C THR A 275 25.18 -0.37 -15.84
N ASP A 276 26.10 -1.31 -15.75
CA ASP A 276 25.86 -2.71 -16.10
C ASP A 276 25.12 -3.38 -14.93
N LEU A 277 23.88 -3.72 -15.13
CA LEU A 277 22.98 -4.22 -14.09
C LEU A 277 23.49 -5.49 -13.38
N GLU A 278 24.21 -6.37 -14.11
CA GLU A 278 24.73 -7.61 -13.55
C GLU A 278 25.94 -7.39 -12.63
N SER A 279 26.83 -6.48 -13.02
CA SER A 279 28.07 -6.24 -12.28
C SER A 279 28.04 -5.01 -11.39
N GLY A 280 27.07 -4.10 -11.58
CA GLY A 280 27.00 -2.81 -10.91
C GLY A 280 28.06 -1.79 -11.36
N LEU A 281 28.83 -2.09 -12.39
CA LEU A 281 29.93 -1.22 -12.87
C LEU A 281 29.44 -0.30 -13.97
N GLY A 282 30.06 0.89 -14.07
CA GLY A 282 29.93 1.79 -15.22
C GLY A 282 29.19 3.07 -14.93
N GLY A 283 28.28 3.13 -13.96
CA GLY A 283 27.63 4.35 -13.49
C GLY A 283 28.63 5.32 -12.84
N ILE A 284 28.45 6.63 -13.07
CA ILE A 284 29.32 7.68 -12.54
C ILE A 284 28.45 8.82 -12.00
N GLY A 285 28.24 8.83 -10.71
CA GLY A 285 27.43 9.84 -10.04
C GLY A 285 28.09 11.22 -9.94
N ALA A 286 27.34 12.17 -9.43
CA ALA A 286 27.75 13.54 -9.17
C ALA A 286 29.11 13.57 -8.46
N SER A 287 29.99 14.49 -8.85
CA SER A 287 31.38 14.55 -8.34
C SER A 287 32.28 13.35 -8.71
N GLY A 288 31.82 12.43 -9.55
CA GLY A 288 32.61 11.34 -10.12
C GLY A 288 32.77 10.12 -9.22
N TRP A 289 31.86 9.91 -8.24
CA TRP A 289 31.85 8.66 -7.47
C TRP A 289 31.30 7.49 -8.31
N SER A 290 31.89 6.34 -8.13
CA SER A 290 31.56 5.11 -8.87
C SER A 290 32.06 3.89 -8.08
N PRO A 291 31.39 2.75 -8.11
CA PRO A 291 30.14 2.52 -8.85
C PRO A 291 28.94 3.22 -8.21
N VAL A 292 27.92 3.50 -9.01
CA VAL A 292 26.59 3.92 -8.54
C VAL A 292 25.74 2.67 -8.38
N GLY A 293 25.14 2.47 -7.21
CA GLY A 293 24.21 1.38 -6.95
C GLY A 293 22.82 1.61 -7.54
N LEU A 294 21.87 0.81 -7.11
CA LEU A 294 20.46 0.86 -7.52
C LEU A 294 19.59 1.19 -6.32
N ALA A 295 18.48 1.91 -6.57
CA ALA A 295 17.41 2.12 -5.61
C ALA A 295 16.15 1.39 -6.08
N GLY A 296 15.55 0.56 -5.23
CA GLY A 296 14.37 -0.25 -5.53
C GLY A 296 13.20 0.05 -4.61
N TYR A 297 12.00 -0.18 -5.14
CA TYR A 297 10.71 0.00 -4.46
C TYR A 297 9.89 -1.26 -4.71
N ALA A 298 9.78 -2.12 -3.71
CA ALA A 298 9.12 -3.42 -3.85
C ALA A 298 7.83 -3.46 -3.04
N PHE A 299 6.76 -4.00 -3.64
CA PHE A 299 5.60 -4.45 -2.88
C PHE A 299 5.99 -5.71 -2.09
N LEU A 300 5.76 -5.67 -0.79
CA LEU A 300 5.84 -6.84 0.10
C LEU A 300 4.45 -7.34 0.47
N GLU A 301 3.48 -6.45 0.42
CA GLU A 301 2.07 -6.67 0.66
C GLU A 301 1.25 -5.71 -0.19
N SER A 302 0.20 -6.21 -0.78
CA SER A 302 -0.84 -5.45 -1.45
C SER A 302 -2.18 -6.13 -1.24
N PRO A 303 -3.31 -5.41 -1.30
CA PRO A 303 -4.63 -6.04 -1.32
C PRO A 303 -4.81 -7.00 -2.48
N GLY A 304 -5.74 -7.93 -2.32
CA GLY A 304 -6.24 -8.82 -3.35
C GLY A 304 -7.48 -8.30 -4.07
N ASN A 305 -7.91 -9.06 -5.08
CA ASN A 305 -9.22 -8.91 -5.68
C ASN A 305 -9.96 -10.26 -5.66
N PRO A 306 -10.55 -10.64 -4.54
CA PRO A 306 -11.13 -11.97 -4.35
C PRO A 306 -12.32 -12.26 -5.27
N TYR A 307 -12.75 -11.28 -6.05
CA TYR A 307 -13.96 -11.34 -6.86
C TYR A 307 -13.68 -11.61 -8.34
N ASP A 308 -12.47 -11.48 -8.84
CA ASP A 308 -12.18 -11.66 -10.26
C ASP A 308 -12.04 -13.13 -10.66
N GLY A 309 -11.73 -14.02 -9.73
CA GLY A 309 -11.58 -15.46 -9.96
C GLY A 309 -10.18 -15.84 -10.43
N ILE A 310 -9.21 -14.94 -10.31
CA ILE A 310 -7.81 -15.12 -10.70
C ILE A 310 -6.97 -15.31 -9.43
N ASP A 311 -6.03 -16.23 -9.46
CA ASP A 311 -5.02 -16.47 -8.43
C ASP A 311 -3.83 -15.54 -8.75
N ASN A 312 -3.87 -14.30 -8.22
CA ASN A 312 -3.00 -13.21 -8.64
C ASN A 312 -1.53 -13.40 -8.26
N ASP A 313 -1.24 -14.03 -7.12
CA ASP A 313 0.13 -14.29 -6.64
C ASP A 313 0.57 -15.76 -6.84
N GLY A 314 -0.34 -16.63 -7.25
CA GLY A 314 -0.06 -18.00 -7.65
C GLY A 314 0.08 -19.00 -6.50
N ASP A 315 -0.40 -18.68 -5.30
CA ASP A 315 -0.26 -19.51 -4.09
C ASP A 315 -1.43 -20.47 -3.86
N ALA A 316 -2.61 -20.23 -4.48
CA ALA A 316 -3.78 -21.05 -4.30
C ALA A 316 -3.64 -22.47 -4.87
N SER A 317 -4.18 -23.43 -4.14
CA SER A 317 -4.12 -24.87 -4.50
C SER A 317 -5.17 -25.31 -5.52
N PHE A 318 -6.20 -24.50 -5.79
CA PHE A 318 -7.27 -24.82 -6.73
C PHE A 318 -6.87 -24.54 -8.19
N GLY A 319 -7.67 -25.07 -9.14
CA GLY A 319 -7.47 -24.80 -10.57
C GLY A 319 -6.17 -25.38 -11.16
N SER A 320 -5.61 -26.43 -10.55
CA SER A 320 -4.36 -27.05 -11.02
C SER A 320 -4.44 -27.42 -12.50
N GLY A 321 -3.63 -26.76 -13.33
CA GLY A 321 -3.57 -26.94 -14.78
C GLY A 321 -4.38 -25.93 -15.60
N ASN A 322 -5.28 -25.16 -15.00
CA ASN A 322 -6.04 -24.11 -15.68
C ASN A 322 -5.29 -22.78 -15.56
N THR A 323 -4.90 -22.22 -16.69
CA THR A 323 -4.20 -20.92 -16.74
C THR A 323 -4.86 -20.01 -17.76
N ILE A 324 -4.76 -18.69 -17.51
CA ILE A 324 -5.21 -17.67 -18.44
C ILE A 324 -4.38 -17.77 -19.73
N THR A 325 -5.03 -17.65 -20.88
CA THR A 325 -4.38 -17.68 -22.19
C THR A 325 -4.99 -16.61 -23.10
N THR A 326 -4.21 -16.14 -24.07
CA THR A 326 -4.70 -15.17 -25.06
C THR A 326 -5.87 -15.67 -25.89
N GLN A 327 -6.13 -16.97 -25.94
CA GLN A 327 -7.31 -17.55 -26.62
C GLN A 327 -8.62 -17.20 -25.90
N MET A 328 -8.57 -16.92 -24.59
CA MET A 328 -9.74 -16.50 -23.81
C MET A 328 -10.20 -15.09 -24.19
N PHE A 329 -9.34 -14.29 -24.81
CA PHE A 329 -9.64 -12.94 -25.28
C PHE A 329 -10.30 -12.91 -26.67
N GLU A 330 -10.33 -14.04 -27.38
CA GLU A 330 -11.00 -14.12 -28.67
C GLU A 330 -12.52 -14.06 -28.50
N PRO A 331 -13.25 -13.35 -29.39
CA PRO A 331 -14.71 -13.27 -29.31
C PRO A 331 -15.38 -14.65 -29.30
N VAL A 332 -16.25 -14.89 -28.34
CA VAL A 332 -17.04 -16.12 -28.21
C VAL A 332 -18.45 -15.91 -28.76
N ILE A 333 -19.07 -16.97 -29.28
CA ILE A 333 -20.44 -16.97 -29.78
C ILE A 333 -21.22 -18.07 -29.08
N PHE A 334 -22.24 -17.72 -28.29
CA PHE A 334 -23.12 -18.68 -27.63
C PHE A 334 -24.41 -18.89 -28.41
N SER A 335 -24.79 -20.15 -28.55
CA SER A 335 -26.10 -20.57 -29.05
C SER A 335 -27.06 -20.88 -27.90
N PRO A 336 -28.37 -20.83 -28.12
CA PRO A 336 -29.33 -21.24 -27.09
C PRO A 336 -29.04 -22.66 -26.58
N GLY A 337 -28.86 -22.80 -25.27
CA GLY A 337 -28.55 -24.07 -24.60
C GLY A 337 -27.07 -24.30 -24.31
N ASP A 338 -26.17 -23.46 -24.82
CA ASP A 338 -24.74 -23.50 -24.42
C ASP A 338 -24.62 -23.12 -22.94
N THR A 339 -23.67 -23.73 -22.25
CA THR A 339 -23.41 -23.44 -20.84
C THR A 339 -22.57 -22.19 -20.70
N VAL A 340 -23.01 -21.28 -19.83
CA VAL A 340 -22.29 -20.03 -19.48
C VAL A 340 -22.29 -19.85 -17.99
N VAL A 341 -21.32 -19.08 -17.48
CA VAL A 341 -21.28 -18.63 -16.09
C VAL A 341 -22.00 -17.28 -15.96
N ILE A 342 -22.75 -17.10 -14.89
CA ILE A 342 -23.29 -15.78 -14.50
C ILE A 342 -22.78 -15.44 -13.11
N ILE A 343 -22.33 -14.22 -12.95
CA ILE A 343 -21.94 -13.64 -11.66
C ILE A 343 -23.08 -12.79 -11.12
N ASP A 344 -23.47 -13.00 -9.88
CA ASP A 344 -24.32 -12.07 -9.12
C ASP A 344 -23.41 -10.99 -8.52
N TYR A 345 -23.37 -9.81 -9.10
CA TYR A 345 -22.50 -8.71 -8.67
C TYR A 345 -22.90 -8.06 -7.33
N THR A 346 -23.81 -8.67 -6.58
CA THR A 346 -24.10 -8.28 -5.19
C THR A 346 -23.39 -9.18 -4.20
N THR A 347 -23.27 -10.48 -4.53
CA THR A 347 -22.66 -11.50 -3.69
C THR A 347 -21.42 -12.12 -4.29
N TYR A 348 -21.13 -11.83 -5.55
CA TYR A 348 -20.12 -12.45 -6.41
C TYR A 348 -20.23 -13.97 -6.55
N GLU A 349 -21.40 -14.53 -6.19
CA GLU A 349 -21.72 -15.94 -6.38
C GLU A 349 -21.86 -16.27 -7.86
N ARG A 350 -21.24 -17.35 -8.31
CA ARG A 350 -21.19 -17.79 -9.71
C ARG A 350 -22.14 -18.95 -9.95
N THR A 351 -22.92 -18.87 -11.01
CA THR A 351 -23.93 -19.89 -11.34
C THR A 351 -23.81 -20.30 -12.81
N LEU A 352 -23.78 -21.63 -13.06
CA LEU A 352 -23.83 -22.19 -14.40
C LEU A 352 -25.26 -22.23 -14.90
N ILE A 353 -25.52 -21.60 -16.06
CA ILE A 353 -26.84 -21.64 -16.71
C ILE A 353 -26.73 -22.03 -18.19
N ALA A 354 -27.88 -22.44 -18.76
CA ALA A 354 -28.01 -22.56 -20.22
C ALA A 354 -28.33 -21.21 -20.83
N PHE A 355 -27.57 -20.78 -21.85
CA PHE A 355 -27.81 -19.53 -22.56
C PHE A 355 -29.25 -19.50 -23.13
N PRO A 356 -30.05 -18.46 -22.86
CA PRO A 356 -31.46 -18.40 -23.23
C PRO A 356 -31.67 -18.23 -24.75
N SER A 357 -32.88 -18.55 -25.23
CA SER A 357 -33.23 -18.45 -26.64
C SER A 357 -33.40 -16.99 -27.13
N ASP A 358 -33.71 -16.06 -26.20
CA ASP A 358 -34.03 -14.67 -26.55
C ASP A 358 -32.83 -13.74 -26.23
N SER A 359 -32.63 -13.40 -24.99
CA SER A 359 -31.52 -12.61 -24.50
C SER A 359 -31.24 -12.91 -23.03
N LEU A 360 -29.97 -12.82 -22.63
CA LEU A 360 -29.53 -12.82 -21.25
C LEU A 360 -29.34 -11.38 -20.79
N THR A 361 -29.84 -11.04 -19.61
CA THR A 361 -29.68 -9.72 -19.01
C THR A 361 -29.02 -9.89 -17.65
N ILE A 362 -27.89 -9.21 -17.44
CA ILE A 362 -27.15 -9.17 -16.18
C ILE A 362 -27.10 -7.72 -15.71
N THR A 363 -27.23 -7.49 -14.41
CA THR A 363 -27.21 -6.15 -13.81
C THR A 363 -26.06 -6.04 -12.83
N LYS A 364 -25.29 -4.94 -12.93
CA LYS A 364 -24.23 -4.58 -11.97
C LYS A 364 -24.47 -3.15 -11.51
N GLY A 365 -24.86 -2.97 -10.26
CA GLY A 365 -25.26 -1.66 -9.76
C GLY A 365 -26.41 -1.06 -10.57
N ASN A 366 -26.15 0.05 -11.26
CA ASN A 366 -27.11 0.71 -12.14
C ASN A 366 -26.98 0.33 -13.63
N ASP A 367 -25.94 -0.44 -13.98
CA ASP A 367 -25.64 -0.81 -15.34
C ASP A 367 -26.35 -2.10 -15.74
N ILE A 368 -26.81 -2.17 -16.98
CA ILE A 368 -27.57 -3.29 -17.54
C ILE A 368 -26.85 -3.79 -18.78
N PHE A 369 -26.37 -5.03 -18.72
CA PHE A 369 -25.71 -5.73 -19.82
C PHE A 369 -26.69 -6.69 -20.48
N VAL A 370 -26.76 -6.66 -21.82
CA VAL A 370 -27.71 -7.49 -22.59
C VAL A 370 -27.00 -8.27 -23.65
N PHE A 371 -26.98 -9.58 -23.52
CA PHE A 371 -26.36 -10.54 -24.43
C PHE A 371 -27.41 -11.20 -25.31
N LYS A 372 -27.11 -11.36 -26.59
CA LYS A 372 -28.00 -11.99 -27.57
C LYS A 372 -27.39 -13.27 -28.12
N PRO A 373 -28.18 -14.33 -28.33
CA PRO A 373 -27.66 -15.57 -28.92
C PRO A 373 -27.12 -15.34 -30.34
N ASN A 374 -26.09 -16.11 -30.69
CA ASN A 374 -25.42 -16.07 -31.99
C ASN A 374 -24.82 -14.70 -32.38
N GLN A 375 -24.45 -13.89 -31.38
CA GLN A 375 -23.66 -12.67 -31.56
C GLN A 375 -22.28 -12.86 -30.92
N PRO A 376 -21.21 -12.28 -31.49
CA PRO A 376 -19.91 -12.29 -30.85
C PRO A 376 -19.94 -11.46 -29.56
N ILE A 377 -19.29 -11.96 -28.55
CA ILE A 377 -19.09 -11.35 -27.23
C ILE A 377 -17.60 -11.34 -26.98
N GLU A 378 -17.06 -10.22 -26.56
CA GLU A 378 -15.65 -10.01 -26.22
C GLU A 378 -15.53 -9.58 -24.77
N GLU A 379 -14.46 -9.97 -24.10
CA GLU A 379 -14.09 -9.45 -22.79
C GLU A 379 -13.61 -7.99 -22.92
N ILE A 380 -14.14 -7.10 -22.09
CA ILE A 380 -13.81 -5.67 -22.06
C ILE A 380 -12.97 -5.42 -20.81
N ALA A 381 -11.69 -5.16 -20.98
CA ALA A 381 -10.77 -4.94 -19.89
C ALA A 381 -11.15 -3.78 -18.96
N ARG A 382 -10.90 -3.91 -17.66
CA ARG A 382 -10.94 -2.87 -16.63
C ARG A 382 -12.33 -2.31 -16.33
N ASN A 383 -13.39 -3.07 -16.61
CA ASN A 383 -14.76 -2.68 -16.29
C ASN A 383 -15.34 -3.41 -15.07
N LEU A 384 -14.57 -4.34 -14.48
CA LEU A 384 -14.95 -5.22 -13.38
C LEU A 384 -16.21 -6.05 -13.69
N PHE A 385 -16.34 -6.50 -14.93
CA PHE A 385 -17.48 -7.28 -15.40
C PHE A 385 -17.00 -8.41 -16.31
N ASP A 386 -17.50 -9.62 -16.11
CA ASP A 386 -17.28 -10.79 -16.97
C ASP A 386 -18.13 -10.64 -18.25
N ASP A 387 -17.57 -10.01 -19.27
CA ASP A 387 -18.29 -9.75 -20.52
C ASP A 387 -18.39 -11.01 -21.39
N ASN A 388 -17.44 -11.94 -21.32
CA ASN A 388 -17.44 -13.15 -22.14
C ASN A 388 -18.16 -14.34 -21.48
N LEU A 389 -18.67 -14.17 -20.25
CA LEU A 389 -19.49 -15.13 -19.50
C LEU A 389 -18.73 -16.45 -19.16
N ASN A 390 -17.45 -16.35 -18.89
CA ASN A 390 -16.62 -17.48 -18.50
C ASN A 390 -16.41 -17.61 -16.98
N GLY A 391 -16.85 -16.62 -16.19
CA GLY A 391 -16.76 -16.59 -14.74
C GLY A 391 -15.49 -15.93 -14.19
N ILE A 392 -14.64 -15.38 -15.07
CA ILE A 392 -13.45 -14.62 -14.72
C ILE A 392 -13.73 -13.15 -15.06
N ILE A 393 -13.23 -12.23 -14.26
CA ILE A 393 -13.45 -10.80 -14.47
C ILE A 393 -12.15 -10.18 -14.97
N ASP A 394 -12.24 -9.46 -16.10
CA ASP A 394 -11.13 -8.68 -16.65
C ASP A 394 -9.83 -9.48 -16.90
N GLU A 395 -9.90 -10.78 -17.22
CA GLU A 395 -8.72 -11.62 -17.44
C GLU A 395 -7.83 -11.12 -18.58
N ASN A 396 -8.33 -10.22 -19.41
CA ASN A 396 -7.58 -9.60 -20.50
C ASN A 396 -6.93 -8.25 -20.13
N ASN A 397 -6.84 -7.91 -18.84
CA ASN A 397 -6.20 -6.67 -18.41
C ASN A 397 -4.79 -6.55 -19.00
N GLY A 398 -4.60 -5.52 -19.81
CA GLY A 398 -3.36 -5.26 -20.51
C GLY A 398 -3.38 -3.96 -21.30
N ALA A 399 -2.26 -3.63 -21.90
CA ALA A 399 -2.09 -2.47 -22.76
C ALA A 399 -1.20 -2.83 -23.97
N SER A 400 -1.45 -2.16 -25.09
CA SER A 400 -0.55 -2.19 -26.24
C SER A 400 0.33 -0.93 -26.16
N ILE A 401 1.63 -1.13 -25.98
CA ILE A 401 2.59 -0.07 -25.68
C ILE A 401 3.54 0.13 -26.85
N GLU A 402 3.71 1.38 -27.28
CA GLU A 402 4.66 1.72 -28.33
C GLU A 402 6.09 1.70 -27.76
N ILE A 403 6.85 0.67 -28.08
CA ILE A 403 8.24 0.49 -27.63
C ILE A 403 9.25 1.26 -28.50
N THR A 404 8.94 1.43 -29.78
CA THR A 404 9.65 2.34 -30.70
C THR A 404 8.64 2.90 -31.71
N PRO A 405 8.88 4.04 -32.36
CA PRO A 405 7.93 4.64 -33.28
C PRO A 405 7.34 3.65 -34.30
N GLY A 406 6.05 3.37 -34.19
CA GLY A 406 5.29 2.46 -35.03
C GLY A 406 5.41 0.97 -34.68
N PHE A 407 6.06 0.62 -33.56
CA PHE A 407 6.17 -0.75 -33.07
C PHE A 407 5.55 -0.85 -31.69
N PHE A 408 4.52 -1.70 -31.58
CA PHE A 408 3.76 -1.91 -30.36
C PHE A 408 4.02 -3.32 -29.82
N GLU A 409 4.03 -3.46 -28.50
CA GLU A 409 4.06 -4.72 -27.79
C GLU A 409 2.86 -4.77 -26.83
N ASP A 410 2.19 -5.94 -26.79
CA ASP A 410 1.05 -6.14 -25.91
C ASP A 410 1.54 -6.71 -24.58
N TYR A 411 1.22 -6.02 -23.49
CA TYR A 411 1.40 -6.48 -22.13
C TYR A 411 0.05 -6.93 -21.57
N TYR A 412 0.01 -8.11 -21.01
CA TYR A 412 -1.13 -8.62 -20.25
C TYR A 412 -0.73 -8.83 -18.80
N LEU A 413 -1.53 -8.32 -17.87
CA LEU A 413 -1.20 -8.39 -16.45
C LEU A 413 -1.03 -9.84 -15.98
N TYR A 414 -1.91 -10.72 -16.43
CA TYR A 414 -2.01 -12.11 -15.97
C TYR A 414 -1.30 -13.12 -16.89
N ILE A 415 -0.48 -12.67 -17.81
CA ILE A 415 0.32 -13.54 -18.70
C ILE A 415 1.76 -13.03 -18.69
N ASP A 416 2.69 -13.90 -18.32
CA ASP A 416 4.10 -13.60 -18.45
C ASP A 416 4.50 -13.50 -19.93
N SER A 417 5.07 -12.36 -20.32
CA SER A 417 5.37 -12.05 -21.72
C SER A 417 6.54 -12.87 -22.29
N GLU A 418 7.46 -13.35 -21.44
CA GLU A 418 8.61 -14.14 -21.87
C GLU A 418 8.26 -15.61 -22.03
N SER A 419 7.61 -16.19 -21.02
CA SER A 419 7.21 -17.60 -21.03
C SER A 419 5.88 -17.86 -21.74
N GLY A 420 5.01 -16.85 -21.85
CA GLY A 420 3.63 -16.97 -22.34
C GLY A 420 2.73 -17.80 -21.43
N VAL A 421 3.14 -18.00 -20.16
CA VAL A 421 2.38 -18.75 -19.16
C VAL A 421 1.48 -17.78 -18.41
N GLY A 422 0.17 -18.09 -18.32
CA GLY A 422 -0.79 -17.31 -17.58
C GLY A 422 -0.90 -17.75 -16.11
N LEU A 423 -1.42 -16.86 -15.27
CA LEU A 423 -1.81 -17.17 -13.90
C LEU A 423 -2.95 -18.19 -13.90
N LYS A 424 -3.14 -18.87 -12.78
CA LYS A 424 -4.26 -19.78 -12.59
C LYS A 424 -5.56 -19.03 -12.42
N TYR A 425 -6.67 -19.73 -12.62
CA TYR A 425 -8.00 -19.19 -12.37
C TYR A 425 -8.96 -20.30 -11.91
N ILE A 426 -10.07 -19.92 -11.33
CA ILE A 426 -11.15 -20.82 -10.94
C ILE A 426 -11.96 -21.24 -12.18
N ASP A 427 -11.97 -22.53 -12.52
CA ASP A 427 -12.74 -23.06 -13.65
C ASP A 427 -14.15 -23.50 -13.22
N TYR A 428 -15.09 -22.60 -13.37
CA TYR A 428 -16.48 -22.86 -13.05
C TYR A 428 -17.19 -23.85 -14.00
N TYR A 429 -16.64 -24.09 -15.19
CA TYR A 429 -17.17 -25.08 -16.15
C TYR A 429 -16.85 -26.51 -15.75
N SER A 430 -15.68 -26.76 -15.20
CA SER A 430 -15.29 -28.10 -14.73
C SER A 430 -15.88 -28.45 -13.37
N GLY A 431 -16.51 -27.50 -12.69
CA GLY A 431 -17.03 -27.65 -11.32
C GLY A 431 -15.95 -27.63 -10.24
N ILE A 432 -14.76 -27.16 -10.57
CA ILE A 432 -13.68 -26.91 -9.62
C ILE A 432 -13.82 -25.49 -9.10
N GLY A 433 -13.80 -25.29 -7.77
CA GLY A 433 -13.79 -23.98 -7.14
C GLY A 433 -15.16 -23.32 -7.07
N SER A 434 -16.07 -23.91 -6.32
CA SER A 434 -17.37 -23.27 -6.02
C SER A 434 -17.30 -22.27 -4.86
N ASP A 435 -16.31 -22.43 -4.01
CA ASP A 435 -16.10 -21.58 -2.85
C ASP A 435 -15.05 -20.51 -3.19
N ASN A 436 -15.27 -19.26 -2.78
CA ASN A 436 -14.32 -18.19 -3.01
C ASN A 436 -13.17 -18.31 -2.00
N LEU A 437 -12.06 -18.90 -2.45
CA LEU A 437 -10.85 -19.11 -1.63
C LEU A 437 -9.88 -17.93 -1.68
N LEU A 438 -10.26 -16.82 -2.32
CA LEU A 438 -9.42 -15.64 -2.56
C LEU A 438 -9.79 -14.46 -1.65
N ILE A 439 -10.59 -14.69 -0.59
CA ILE A 439 -10.99 -13.62 0.34
C ILE A 439 -9.85 -13.37 1.31
N ASP A 440 -9.34 -12.15 1.29
CA ASP A 440 -8.34 -11.68 2.23
C ASP A 440 -8.95 -11.26 3.57
N GLU A 441 -8.18 -11.41 4.64
CA GLU A 441 -8.51 -10.83 5.93
C GLU A 441 -8.32 -9.30 5.92
N SER A 442 -9.38 -8.57 6.27
CA SER A 442 -9.32 -7.11 6.42
C SER A 442 -8.73 -6.72 7.77
N ARG A 443 -7.66 -5.95 7.76
CA ARG A 443 -6.97 -5.56 8.98
C ARG A 443 -7.76 -4.58 9.82
N LEU A 444 -7.75 -4.79 11.15
CA LEU A 444 -8.23 -3.86 12.17
C LEU A 444 -9.73 -3.53 12.10
N ASP A 445 -10.56 -4.37 11.52
CA ASP A 445 -12.00 -4.18 11.50
C ASP A 445 -12.75 -5.00 12.59
N GLY A 446 -12.08 -5.95 13.21
CA GLY A 446 -12.61 -6.78 14.29
C GLY A 446 -13.52 -7.91 13.82
N VAL A 447 -13.41 -8.28 12.54
CA VAL A 447 -14.23 -9.29 11.88
C VAL A 447 -13.31 -10.34 11.26
N ASP A 448 -13.62 -11.60 11.40
CA ASP A 448 -13.04 -12.71 10.67
C ASP A 448 -13.65 -12.70 9.25
N ASN A 449 -12.96 -12.11 8.28
CA ASN A 449 -13.49 -11.87 6.94
C ASN A 449 -13.31 -13.08 6.01
N ASP A 450 -12.21 -13.82 6.15
CA ASP A 450 -11.90 -14.99 5.32
C ASP A 450 -12.42 -16.30 5.93
N GLY A 451 -12.77 -16.30 7.23
CA GLY A 451 -13.43 -17.41 7.91
C GLY A 451 -12.46 -18.47 8.41
N ASP A 452 -11.19 -18.14 8.63
CA ASP A 452 -10.15 -19.07 9.08
C ASP A 452 -10.08 -19.25 10.61
N TRP A 453 -10.75 -18.39 11.39
CA TRP A 453 -10.84 -18.52 12.85
C TRP A 453 -11.48 -19.85 13.26
N ASP A 454 -10.71 -20.71 13.96
CA ASP A 454 -11.14 -22.04 14.42
C ASP A 454 -11.48 -22.03 15.92
N ILE A 455 -12.76 -22.09 16.26
CA ILE A 455 -13.28 -22.16 17.63
C ILE A 455 -12.55 -23.17 18.53
N THR A 456 -11.91 -24.21 17.97
CA THR A 456 -11.22 -25.24 18.74
C THR A 456 -9.75 -24.92 19.03
N LYS A 457 -9.17 -23.90 18.33
CA LYS A 457 -7.76 -23.52 18.43
C LYS A 457 -7.57 -22.07 18.83
N ASP A 458 -8.44 -21.20 18.32
CA ASP A 458 -8.23 -19.75 18.32
C ASP A 458 -9.08 -19.04 19.37
N ASP A 459 -10.09 -19.70 19.95
CA ASP A 459 -10.91 -19.20 21.07
C ASP A 459 -10.10 -19.18 22.38
N VAL A 460 -9.11 -18.26 22.43
CA VAL A 460 -8.11 -18.12 23.50
C VAL A 460 -8.23 -16.82 24.28
N GLY A 461 -9.20 -15.98 23.93
CA GLY A 461 -9.51 -14.73 24.59
C GLY A 461 -8.64 -13.54 24.16
N LEU A 462 -8.95 -12.37 24.72
CA LEU A 462 -8.42 -11.08 24.33
C LEU A 462 -6.89 -10.97 24.47
N ASP A 463 -6.27 -11.70 25.42
CA ASP A 463 -4.82 -11.69 25.62
C ASP A 463 -4.06 -12.63 24.68
N GLY A 464 -4.78 -13.39 23.84
CA GLY A 464 -4.21 -14.32 22.87
C GLY A 464 -3.53 -15.55 23.50
N LEU A 465 -3.79 -15.85 24.78
CA LEU A 465 -3.13 -16.93 25.53
C LEU A 465 -4.12 -17.94 26.09
N ALA A 466 -4.14 -19.14 25.54
CA ALA A 466 -5.01 -20.22 26.02
C ALA A 466 -4.83 -20.50 27.51
N GLY A 467 -5.92 -20.54 28.25
CA GLY A 467 -5.96 -20.89 29.68
C GLY A 467 -5.72 -19.73 30.64
N SER A 468 -5.74 -18.50 30.16
CA SER A 468 -5.65 -17.29 30.99
C SER A 468 -6.96 -16.99 31.72
N ASN A 469 -8.09 -17.44 31.19
CA ASN A 469 -9.46 -17.16 31.60
C ASN A 469 -9.80 -15.67 31.55
N ASP A 470 -9.34 -14.98 30.53
CA ASP A 470 -9.64 -13.57 30.29
C ASP A 470 -10.94 -13.38 29.49
N PHE A 471 -11.17 -12.16 29.01
CA PHE A 471 -12.37 -11.82 28.26
C PHE A 471 -12.34 -12.48 26.87
N GLY A 472 -13.42 -13.16 26.51
CA GLY A 472 -13.59 -13.85 25.23
C GLY A 472 -13.18 -15.31 25.25
N GLU A 473 -12.27 -15.77 26.13
CA GLU A 473 -11.76 -17.14 26.12
C GLU A 473 -12.86 -18.20 26.34
N ASN A 474 -12.95 -19.15 25.43
CA ASN A 474 -13.91 -20.30 25.41
C ASN A 474 -15.39 -19.83 25.34
N ASP A 475 -15.70 -18.70 24.74
CA ASP A 475 -17.07 -18.22 24.59
C ASP A 475 -17.68 -18.52 23.21
N GLY A 476 -16.87 -18.99 22.26
CA GLY A 476 -17.28 -19.41 20.92
C GLY A 476 -17.55 -18.24 19.96
N ILE A 477 -17.01 -17.05 20.25
CA ILE A 477 -17.18 -15.83 19.46
C ILE A 477 -15.81 -15.21 19.27
N PRO A 478 -15.39 -14.90 18.01
CA PRO A 478 -14.13 -14.21 17.75
C PRO A 478 -13.98 -12.93 18.58
N THR A 479 -12.85 -12.75 19.24
CA THR A 479 -12.58 -11.62 20.14
C THR A 479 -11.37 -10.82 19.63
N SER A 480 -11.64 -9.72 18.95
CA SER A 480 -10.61 -8.83 18.40
C SER A 480 -9.90 -8.01 19.47
N GLY A 481 -8.60 -7.77 19.26
CA GLY A 481 -7.77 -6.86 20.05
C GLY A 481 -7.87 -5.39 19.63
N VAL A 482 -8.59 -5.07 18.59
CA VAL A 482 -8.69 -3.71 18.03
C VAL A 482 -9.15 -2.69 19.08
N GLY A 483 -8.39 -1.59 19.20
CA GLY A 483 -8.66 -0.54 20.20
C GLY A 483 -8.24 -0.88 21.63
N THR A 484 -7.57 -2.00 21.85
CA THR A 484 -6.99 -2.42 23.13
C THR A 484 -5.46 -2.45 23.06
N ASP A 485 -4.78 -2.69 24.20
CA ASP A 485 -3.34 -2.96 24.27
C ASP A 485 -3.03 -4.47 24.25
N LEU A 486 -4.02 -5.29 23.92
CA LEU A 486 -3.94 -6.75 23.88
C LEU A 486 -4.05 -7.24 22.41
N PRO A 487 -3.44 -8.38 22.07
CA PRO A 487 -3.38 -8.84 20.69
C PRO A 487 -4.73 -9.27 20.10
N GLY A 488 -5.71 -9.63 20.94
CA GLY A 488 -6.89 -10.36 20.50
C GLY A 488 -6.62 -11.83 20.22
N GLU A 489 -7.63 -12.54 19.77
CA GLU A 489 -7.50 -13.90 19.28
C GLU A 489 -6.79 -13.94 17.92
N PRO A 490 -6.06 -15.01 17.60
CA PRO A 490 -5.45 -15.15 16.28
C PRO A 490 -6.51 -15.24 15.17
N ASN A 491 -6.10 -14.96 13.93
CA ASN A 491 -6.92 -15.13 12.73
C ASN A 491 -8.23 -14.31 12.72
N ILE A 492 -8.20 -13.05 13.15
CA ILE A 492 -9.37 -12.14 13.12
C ILE A 492 -9.04 -10.82 12.41
N ASP A 493 -7.86 -10.28 12.61
CA ASP A 493 -7.47 -8.96 12.10
C ASP A 493 -6.08 -8.98 11.44
N LYS A 494 -5.56 -10.15 11.18
CA LYS A 494 -4.20 -10.35 10.70
C LYS A 494 -4.24 -11.09 9.39
N THR A 495 -3.84 -10.43 8.31
CA THR A 495 -3.74 -11.07 7.01
C THR A 495 -2.85 -12.29 7.09
N ASP A 496 -3.34 -13.44 6.67
CA ASP A 496 -2.54 -14.61 6.45
C ASP A 496 -1.89 -14.52 5.06
N ILE A 497 -0.57 -14.54 5.04
CA ILE A 497 0.22 -14.32 3.82
C ILE A 497 0.10 -15.50 2.85
N ASP A 498 -0.16 -16.69 3.38
CA ASP A 498 -0.29 -17.91 2.56
C ASP A 498 -1.69 -18.02 1.90
N GLU A 499 -2.65 -17.20 2.29
CA GLU A 499 -4.04 -17.19 1.79
C GLU A 499 -4.39 -15.89 1.05
N SER A 500 -3.59 -14.85 1.18
CA SER A 500 -3.81 -13.54 0.58
C SER A 500 -3.55 -13.57 -0.93
N ASP A 501 -4.56 -13.21 -1.70
CA ASP A 501 -4.51 -13.12 -3.18
C ASP A 501 -3.94 -11.74 -3.61
N GLN A 502 -2.65 -11.50 -3.37
CA GLN A 502 -2.02 -10.21 -3.56
C GLN A 502 -1.85 -9.82 -5.02
N ILE A 503 -2.31 -8.63 -5.41
CA ILE A 503 -2.19 -8.12 -6.79
C ILE A 503 -0.74 -7.78 -7.17
N GLY A 504 0.06 -7.30 -6.22
CA GLY A 504 1.44 -6.90 -6.49
C GLY A 504 1.58 -5.73 -7.48
N LEU A 505 2.65 -5.74 -8.28
CA LEU A 505 2.95 -4.71 -9.28
C LEU A 505 2.07 -4.86 -10.52
N SER A 506 1.10 -3.97 -10.71
CA SER A 506 0.13 -4.05 -11.81
C SER A 506 0.36 -3.06 -12.95
N SER A 507 1.18 -2.00 -12.75
CA SER A 507 1.57 -1.08 -13.81
C SER A 507 2.92 -0.43 -13.57
N PHE A 508 3.57 0.02 -14.65
CA PHE A 508 4.80 0.80 -14.60
C PHE A 508 4.85 1.80 -15.75
N TYR A 509 5.17 3.06 -15.45
CA TYR A 509 5.27 4.13 -16.42
C TYR A 509 6.52 4.98 -16.18
N TYR A 510 7.46 4.95 -17.12
CA TYR A 510 8.68 5.75 -17.13
C TYR A 510 8.49 6.98 -18.00
N PHE A 511 8.82 8.18 -17.49
CA PHE A 511 8.58 9.44 -18.19
C PHE A 511 9.64 10.49 -17.90
N ASN A 512 9.71 11.49 -18.77
CA ASN A 512 10.55 12.66 -18.54
C ASN A 512 9.88 13.62 -17.55
N PHE A 513 10.59 14.07 -16.53
CA PHE A 513 10.12 15.00 -15.49
C PHE A 513 9.36 16.21 -16.04
N GLY A 514 9.85 16.81 -17.13
CA GLY A 514 9.22 17.99 -17.74
C GLY A 514 7.98 17.71 -18.61
N VAL A 515 7.67 16.44 -18.89
CA VAL A 515 6.61 16.00 -19.83
C VAL A 515 5.64 15.02 -19.19
N GLY A 516 5.96 14.50 -18.00
CA GLY A 516 5.17 13.55 -17.24
C GLY A 516 3.79 14.08 -16.80
N PRO A 517 3.01 13.27 -16.10
CA PRO A 517 1.71 13.68 -15.58
C PRO A 517 1.87 14.84 -14.60
N GLN A 518 0.97 15.80 -14.72
CA GLN A 518 0.89 16.85 -13.71
C GLN A 518 0.08 16.34 -12.51
N MET A 519 0.47 16.70 -11.30
CA MET A 519 -0.19 16.22 -10.07
C MET A 519 -1.64 16.71 -9.90
N ASN A 520 -2.13 17.53 -10.78
CA ASN A 520 -3.54 17.96 -10.87
C ASN A 520 -4.24 17.44 -12.14
N ASP A 521 -3.67 16.45 -12.83
CA ASP A 521 -4.28 15.77 -13.98
C ASP A 521 -4.66 14.34 -13.62
N ASP A 522 -5.71 14.21 -12.82
CA ASP A 522 -6.20 12.93 -12.30
C ASP A 522 -6.52 11.92 -13.39
N ASN A 523 -7.03 12.39 -14.53
CA ASN A 523 -7.32 11.48 -15.65
C ASN A 523 -6.04 10.84 -16.18
N ARG A 524 -4.97 11.62 -16.36
CA ARG A 524 -3.70 11.11 -16.86
C ARG A 524 -3.01 10.24 -15.81
N LEU A 525 -2.96 10.68 -14.55
CA LEU A 525 -2.41 9.86 -13.45
C LEU A 525 -3.12 8.51 -13.37
N TRP A 526 -4.46 8.52 -13.40
CA TRP A 526 -5.25 7.31 -13.41
C TRP A 526 -4.93 6.41 -14.60
N ASP A 527 -4.90 6.98 -15.82
CA ASP A 527 -4.68 6.20 -17.05
C ASP A 527 -3.28 5.54 -17.07
N GLU A 528 -2.29 6.14 -16.40
CA GLU A 528 -0.94 5.59 -16.28
C GLU A 528 -0.80 4.57 -15.13
N MET A 529 -1.78 4.50 -14.21
CA MET A 529 -1.88 3.49 -13.15
C MET A 529 -2.79 2.32 -13.51
N LEU A 530 -3.27 2.22 -14.74
CA LEU A 530 -4.17 1.14 -15.16
C LEU A 530 -3.48 -0.23 -15.07
N PRO A 531 -4.11 -1.26 -14.49
CA PRO A 531 -3.56 -2.61 -14.50
C PRO A 531 -3.21 -3.08 -15.91
N GLY A 532 -2.02 -3.67 -16.05
CA GLY A 532 -1.47 -4.10 -17.34
C GLY A 532 -0.82 -3.00 -18.18
N TYR A 533 -0.72 -1.75 -17.68
CA TYR A 533 -0.01 -0.68 -18.38
C TYR A 533 1.46 -0.65 -17.97
N PHE A 534 2.34 -1.09 -18.87
CA PHE A 534 3.79 -1.10 -18.65
C PHE A 534 4.50 -0.34 -19.76
N ASN A 535 5.27 0.70 -19.44
CA ASN A 535 6.01 1.51 -20.38
C ASN A 535 7.37 1.95 -19.80
N ASN A 536 8.46 1.42 -20.35
CA ASN A 536 9.83 1.76 -20.02
C ASN A 536 10.65 2.22 -21.24
N SER A 537 10.00 2.75 -22.28
CA SER A 537 10.62 3.01 -23.58
C SER A 537 11.50 4.27 -23.65
N ILE A 538 11.53 5.08 -22.59
CA ILE A 538 12.27 6.35 -22.56
C ILE A 538 13.67 6.12 -21.99
N GLN A 539 14.65 6.77 -22.59
CA GLN A 539 16.08 6.65 -22.24
C GLN A 539 16.79 7.99 -22.28
N ASN A 540 17.82 8.16 -21.43
CA ASN A 540 18.68 9.34 -21.35
C ASN A 540 17.92 10.66 -21.19
N THR A 541 17.18 10.80 -20.13
CA THR A 541 16.43 12.00 -19.82
C THR A 541 16.37 12.19 -18.30
N ASP A 542 16.09 13.41 -17.85
CA ASP A 542 15.71 13.67 -16.46
C ASP A 542 14.38 12.96 -16.21
N ALA A 543 14.44 11.76 -15.66
CA ALA A 543 13.33 10.83 -15.66
C ALA A 543 12.79 10.55 -14.26
N ASP A 544 11.48 10.48 -14.23
CA ASP A 544 10.72 9.93 -13.12
C ASP A 544 10.00 8.69 -13.58
N PHE A 545 9.45 7.96 -12.63
CA PHE A 545 8.56 6.85 -12.94
C PHE A 545 7.41 6.75 -11.94
N LEU A 546 6.35 6.11 -12.40
CA LEU A 546 5.17 5.79 -11.63
C LEU A 546 4.92 4.30 -11.74
N PHE A 547 4.61 3.65 -10.62
CA PHE A 547 4.19 2.25 -10.60
C PHE A 547 3.03 2.07 -9.64
N SER A 548 2.20 1.04 -9.85
CA SER A 548 0.99 0.87 -9.08
C SER A 548 0.59 -0.59 -8.84
N SER A 549 -0.32 -0.77 -7.90
CA SER A 549 -1.05 -2.00 -7.61
C SER A 549 -2.56 -1.71 -7.64
N GLY A 550 -3.35 -2.59 -8.25
CA GLY A 550 -4.82 -2.47 -8.37
C GLY A 550 -5.35 -3.24 -9.60
N TYR A 551 -6.67 -3.39 -9.78
CA TYR A 551 -7.67 -2.74 -8.94
C TYR A 551 -8.02 -3.59 -7.72
N PHE A 552 -8.31 -2.94 -6.61
CA PHE A 552 -8.86 -3.57 -5.43
C PHE A 552 -10.10 -2.80 -4.95
N PRO A 553 -11.08 -3.47 -4.34
CA PRO A 553 -12.19 -2.82 -3.67
C PRO A 553 -11.77 -2.31 -2.28
N LEU A 554 -12.42 -1.26 -1.78
CA LEU A 554 -12.27 -0.81 -0.41
C LEU A 554 -13.67 -0.51 0.16
N LEU A 555 -14.21 -1.47 0.90
CA LEU A 555 -15.55 -1.38 1.44
C LEU A 555 -15.60 -0.34 2.57
N ARG A 556 -16.81 0.07 2.92
CA ARG A 556 -17.02 1.00 4.03
C ARG A 556 -16.47 0.43 5.34
N GLU A 557 -15.70 1.24 6.07
CA GLU A 557 -15.04 0.90 7.35
C GLU A 557 -13.89 -0.10 7.22
N GLN A 558 -13.64 -0.64 6.04
CA GLN A 558 -12.52 -1.53 5.73
C GLN A 558 -11.19 -0.78 5.69
N THR A 559 -10.13 -1.46 6.08
CA THR A 559 -8.73 -1.01 5.98
C THR A 559 -7.95 -2.00 5.15
N GLU A 560 -7.23 -1.52 4.15
CA GLU A 560 -6.30 -2.32 3.35
C GLU A 560 -4.88 -1.83 3.56
N ARG A 561 -3.93 -2.76 3.57
CA ARG A 561 -2.52 -2.45 3.78
C ARG A 561 -1.71 -2.61 2.51
N PHE A 562 -0.80 -1.65 2.32
CA PHE A 562 0.36 -1.78 1.46
C PHE A 562 1.62 -1.74 2.29
N SER A 563 2.50 -2.69 2.07
CA SER A 563 3.84 -2.70 2.64
C SER A 563 4.86 -2.56 1.52
N ILE A 564 5.62 -1.46 1.55
CA ILE A 564 6.62 -1.12 0.54
C ILE A 564 8.01 -1.19 1.17
N ALA A 565 8.94 -1.88 0.51
CA ALA A 565 10.34 -1.80 0.83
C ALA A 565 11.05 -0.80 -0.09
N LEU A 566 11.60 0.28 0.48
CA LEU A 566 12.64 1.06 -0.17
C LEU A 566 13.98 0.39 0.12
N LEU A 567 14.65 -0.13 -0.89
CA LEU A 567 15.85 -0.93 -0.73
C LEU A 567 16.94 -0.53 -1.73
N PHE A 568 18.19 -0.85 -1.37
CA PHE A 568 19.34 -0.53 -2.19
C PHE A 568 20.18 -1.78 -2.46
N GLY A 569 20.94 -1.75 -3.54
CA GLY A 569 21.86 -2.81 -3.91
C GLY A 569 23.00 -2.32 -4.78
N ASP A 570 24.15 -2.99 -4.71
CA ASP A 570 25.32 -2.67 -5.53
C ASP A 570 25.11 -3.00 -7.02
N ASN A 571 24.18 -3.90 -7.33
CA ASN A 571 23.78 -4.35 -8.67
C ASN A 571 22.39 -5.01 -8.61
N LEU A 572 21.80 -5.36 -9.75
CA LEU A 572 20.47 -5.97 -9.80
C LEU A 572 20.38 -7.33 -9.07
N PRO A 573 21.32 -8.28 -9.22
CA PRO A 573 21.28 -9.50 -8.42
C PRO A 573 21.36 -9.27 -6.91
N ASP A 574 22.06 -8.23 -6.46
CA ASP A 574 22.11 -7.84 -5.06
C ASP A 574 20.80 -7.22 -4.59
N LEU A 575 20.23 -6.33 -5.37
CA LEU A 575 18.94 -5.70 -5.12
C LEU A 575 17.82 -6.75 -5.00
N LEU A 576 17.73 -7.68 -5.94
CA LEU A 576 16.72 -8.76 -5.93
C LEU A 576 16.93 -9.74 -4.75
N ARG A 577 18.18 -10.05 -4.40
CA ARG A 577 18.47 -10.84 -3.20
C ARG A 577 18.01 -10.12 -1.92
N ASN A 578 18.22 -8.80 -1.84
CA ASN A 578 17.74 -7.99 -0.72
C ASN A 578 16.21 -8.01 -0.68
N LYS A 579 15.52 -7.88 -1.83
CA LYS A 579 14.06 -7.99 -1.91
C LYS A 579 13.55 -9.33 -1.38
N GLN A 580 14.10 -10.45 -1.83
CA GLN A 580 13.71 -11.79 -1.38
C GLN A 580 13.95 -11.98 0.13
N THR A 581 15.03 -11.38 0.65
CA THR A 581 15.34 -11.41 2.09
C THR A 581 14.29 -10.62 2.88
N VAL A 582 13.94 -9.43 2.44
CA VAL A 582 12.95 -8.60 3.15
C VAL A 582 11.54 -9.12 2.99
N GLN A 583 11.20 -9.80 1.88
CA GLN A 583 9.96 -10.55 1.76
C GLN A 583 9.86 -11.63 2.84
N THR A 584 10.94 -12.39 3.07
CA THR A 584 10.98 -13.39 4.14
C THR A 584 10.81 -12.75 5.54
N ILE A 585 11.37 -11.55 5.75
CA ILE A 585 11.19 -10.80 7.00
C ILE A 585 9.72 -10.39 7.17
N TYR A 586 9.12 -9.87 6.13
CA TYR A 586 7.70 -9.51 6.10
C TYR A 586 6.82 -10.72 6.40
N ASN A 587 7.01 -11.84 5.70
CA ASN A 587 6.26 -13.09 5.87
C ASN A 587 6.37 -13.67 7.30
N GLN A 588 7.39 -13.30 8.06
CA GLN A 588 7.53 -13.61 9.48
C GLN A 588 6.98 -12.51 10.40
N ASN A 589 6.16 -11.61 9.87
CA ASN A 589 5.62 -10.44 10.57
C ASN A 589 6.73 -9.64 11.28
N TYR A 590 7.83 -9.37 10.58
CA TYR A 590 9.02 -8.67 11.09
C TYR A 590 9.66 -9.31 12.34
N ASN A 591 9.34 -10.57 12.64
CA ASN A 591 9.91 -11.34 13.74
C ASN A 591 11.14 -12.10 13.25
N PHE A 592 12.28 -11.43 13.14
CA PHE A 592 13.56 -12.07 12.90
C PHE A 592 14.46 -11.95 14.12
N ALA A 593 15.41 -12.89 14.22
CA ALA A 593 16.29 -12.95 15.38
C ALA A 593 17.04 -11.62 15.58
N LYS A 594 16.71 -10.92 16.66
CA LYS A 594 17.43 -9.71 17.04
C LYS A 594 18.88 -10.07 17.35
N ALA A 595 19.80 -9.28 16.80
CA ALA A 595 21.22 -9.44 17.17
C ALA A 595 21.36 -9.30 18.69
N PRO A 596 22.17 -10.14 19.35
CA PRO A 596 22.46 -9.95 20.77
C PRO A 596 22.98 -8.53 21.03
N ASP A 597 22.56 -7.95 22.13
CA ASP A 597 23.09 -6.65 22.53
C ASP A 597 24.62 -6.68 22.58
N LEU A 598 25.23 -5.63 22.03
CA LEU A 598 26.69 -5.54 22.05
C LEU A 598 27.17 -5.50 23.50
N PRO A 599 28.08 -6.39 23.90
CA PRO A 599 28.59 -6.38 25.26
C PRO A 599 29.30 -5.05 25.57
N LYS A 600 29.05 -4.48 26.72
CA LYS A 600 29.83 -3.32 27.18
C LYS A 600 31.23 -3.77 27.46
N VAL A 601 32.19 -3.19 26.75
CA VAL A 601 33.62 -3.55 26.88
C VAL A 601 34.37 -2.42 27.57
N TRP A 602 35.08 -2.75 28.62
CA TRP A 602 36.05 -1.86 29.28
C TRP A 602 37.45 -2.32 28.99
N ALA A 603 38.30 -1.38 28.62
CA ALA A 603 39.72 -1.63 28.36
C ALA A 603 40.59 -0.95 29.42
N PHE A 604 41.43 -1.71 30.06
CA PHE A 604 42.41 -1.22 31.04
C PHE A 604 43.82 -1.44 30.51
N ALA A 605 44.57 -0.35 30.39
CA ALA A 605 45.95 -0.42 29.94
C ALA A 605 46.87 -0.96 31.03
N GLY A 606 47.75 -1.93 30.68
CA GLY A 606 48.85 -2.43 31.49
C GLY A 606 50.21 -2.17 30.82
N ASP A 607 51.30 -2.54 31.46
CA ASP A 607 52.64 -2.40 30.89
C ASP A 607 52.86 -3.48 29.81
N GLY A 608 52.71 -3.08 28.55
CA GLY A 608 52.81 -3.96 27.38
C GLY A 608 51.62 -4.87 27.10
N TYR A 609 50.46 -4.67 27.76
CA TYR A 609 49.20 -5.38 27.52
C TYR A 609 47.99 -4.52 27.81
N VAL A 610 46.79 -4.95 27.28
CA VAL A 610 45.48 -4.38 27.58
C VAL A 610 44.60 -5.51 28.13
N THR A 611 43.94 -5.26 29.25
CA THR A 611 42.91 -6.17 29.79
C THR A 611 41.54 -5.68 29.37
N LEU A 612 40.74 -6.55 28.76
CA LEU A 612 39.36 -6.28 28.40
C LEU A 612 38.41 -6.97 29.38
N TYR A 613 37.41 -6.26 29.83
CA TYR A 613 36.26 -6.78 30.57
C TYR A 613 34.99 -6.49 29.78
N TRP A 614 34.06 -7.41 29.76
CA TRP A 614 32.74 -7.24 29.17
C TRP A 614 31.71 -7.86 30.10
N ASP A 615 30.49 -7.33 30.03
CA ASP A 615 29.30 -7.92 30.65
C ASP A 615 28.68 -8.93 29.67
N ASP A 616 28.19 -10.07 30.21
CA ASP A 616 27.47 -11.09 29.45
C ASP A 616 26.00 -10.68 29.30
#